data_028a56ab68580ec555e97f13125080a7
#
_entry.id   028a56ab68580ec555e97f13125080a7
#
_cell.length_a   1.000
_cell.length_b   1.000
_cell.length_c   1.000
_cell.angle_alpha   90.00
_cell.angle_beta   90.00
_cell.angle_gamma   90.00
#
_symmetry.space_group_name_H-M   'P 1'
#
loop_
_entity.id
_entity.type
_entity.pdbx_description
1 polymer ?
#
loop_
_entity_poly.entity_id
_entity_poly.type
_entity_poly.pdbx_seq_one_letter_code
_entity_poly.pdbx_strand_id
1 'polypeptide(L)'
;MSKHGTIRRYTLEIEKIRRGQFPSFQEIKDYLFEHGFEIGDRTIQRDIEQIRFEFGVEIKYHRDKNGYQIDYENSLNIESFFRFLEIVNTAELLTESLLESKDSLKHISFDTGGGLKGIENLKPLLKAIKDNRKISFTHFNFHTEKSRKYTLKPYLLKEYQNRWYVVGVIGGLNEFRTFGIERIENLVVRTETFLQDKNLNASEKFNDTIGVVYNANKVQKVILSFTANQGKYIKTLPLHSSQKILIDNEQECRVSLEVVPNYELTQQILKHGETVKVIEPQWFVEEIKGIFKRTLEKY
;
A
#
# COMPACT_ATOMS: atom_id res chain seq x y z
N MET A 1 -13.93 -9.59 -24.81
CA MET A 1 -13.11 -8.50 -24.23
C MET A 1 -11.95 -9.11 -23.45
N SER A 2 -10.75 -8.59 -23.61
CA SER A 2 -9.59 -9.05 -22.84
C SER A 2 -9.74 -8.69 -21.36
N LYS A 3 -9.13 -9.45 -20.45
CA LYS A 3 -9.14 -9.14 -19.00
C LYS A 3 -8.59 -7.73 -18.70
N HIS A 4 -7.69 -7.21 -19.53
CA HIS A 4 -7.13 -5.86 -19.43
C HIS A 4 -8.20 -4.78 -19.60
N GLY A 5 -9.02 -4.86 -20.62
CA GLY A 5 -10.10 -3.88 -20.83
C GLY A 5 -11.13 -3.84 -19.70
N THR A 6 -11.33 -4.93 -18.96
CA THR A 6 -12.24 -4.97 -17.82
C THR A 6 -11.69 -4.17 -16.62
N ILE A 7 -10.39 -4.33 -16.30
CA ILE A 7 -9.78 -3.60 -15.17
C ILE A 7 -9.72 -2.10 -15.47
N ARG A 8 -9.33 -1.70 -16.70
CA ARG A 8 -9.35 -0.30 -17.12
C ARG A 8 -10.75 0.32 -16.96
N ARG A 9 -11.79 -0.41 -17.33
CA ARG A 9 -13.17 0.06 -17.17
C ARG A 9 -13.52 0.27 -15.70
N TYR A 10 -13.17 -0.67 -14.80
CA TYR A 10 -13.34 -0.52 -13.36
C TYR A 10 -12.60 0.71 -12.82
N THR A 11 -11.37 0.94 -13.31
CA THR A 11 -10.59 2.13 -12.94
C THR A 11 -11.35 3.41 -13.28
N LEU A 12 -11.85 3.51 -14.50
CA LEU A 12 -12.58 4.70 -14.98
C LEU A 12 -13.91 4.91 -14.21
N GLU A 13 -14.66 3.83 -13.94
CA GLU A 13 -15.89 3.90 -13.15
C GLU A 13 -15.63 4.43 -11.75
N ILE A 14 -14.64 3.85 -11.07
CA ILE A 14 -14.22 4.27 -9.72
C ILE A 14 -13.68 5.69 -9.73
N GLU A 15 -12.89 6.07 -10.73
CA GLU A 15 -12.35 7.42 -10.86
C GLU A 15 -13.46 8.46 -11.01
N LYS A 16 -14.45 8.19 -11.87
CA LYS A 16 -15.60 9.06 -12.05
C LYS A 16 -16.41 9.21 -10.75
N ILE A 17 -16.66 8.09 -10.05
CA ILE A 17 -17.42 8.11 -8.78
C ILE A 17 -16.63 8.83 -7.68
N ARG A 18 -15.30 8.65 -7.62
CA ARG A 18 -14.43 9.30 -6.63
C ARG A 18 -14.31 10.80 -6.82
N ARG A 19 -14.20 11.27 -8.08
CA ARG A 19 -14.02 12.69 -8.42
C ARG A 19 -15.36 13.44 -8.43
N GLY A 20 -16.45 12.75 -8.72
CA GLY A 20 -17.77 13.34 -8.84
C GLY A 20 -18.45 13.52 -7.49
N GLN A 21 -19.27 14.57 -7.41
CA GLN A 21 -20.22 14.70 -6.31
C GLN A 21 -21.51 13.96 -6.70
N PHE A 22 -21.56 12.65 -6.43
CA PHE A 22 -22.68 11.78 -6.77
C PHE A 22 -22.97 11.71 -8.29
N PRO A 23 -22.03 11.25 -9.13
CA PRO A 23 -22.29 11.12 -10.55
C PRO A 23 -23.48 10.20 -10.78
N SER A 24 -24.38 10.61 -11.67
CA SER A 24 -25.49 9.79 -12.12
C SER A 24 -25.00 8.61 -12.97
N PHE A 25 -25.88 7.62 -13.17
CA PHE A 25 -25.55 6.48 -14.04
C PHE A 25 -25.20 6.93 -15.47
N GLN A 26 -25.91 7.93 -15.99
CA GLN A 26 -25.65 8.47 -17.32
C GLN A 26 -24.29 9.14 -17.42
N GLU A 27 -23.89 9.93 -16.40
CA GLU A 27 -22.56 10.58 -16.36
C GLU A 27 -21.43 9.56 -16.28
N ILE A 28 -21.61 8.43 -15.60
CA ILE A 28 -20.63 7.33 -15.59
C ILE A 28 -20.55 6.70 -16.99
N LYS A 29 -21.68 6.45 -17.62
CA LYS A 29 -21.74 5.87 -18.98
C LYS A 29 -21.10 6.76 -20.02
N ASP A 30 -21.40 8.06 -19.99
CA ASP A 30 -20.82 9.06 -20.91
C ASP A 30 -19.31 9.17 -20.71
N TYR A 31 -18.84 9.16 -19.46
CA TYR A 31 -17.41 9.17 -19.14
C TYR A 31 -16.70 7.92 -19.70
N LEU A 32 -17.30 6.76 -19.59
CA LEU A 32 -16.75 5.52 -20.17
C LEU A 32 -16.70 5.60 -21.70
N PHE A 33 -17.75 6.14 -22.32
CA PHE A 33 -17.81 6.33 -23.77
C PHE A 33 -16.70 7.27 -24.26
N GLU A 34 -16.46 8.40 -23.59
CA GLU A 34 -15.36 9.34 -23.87
C GLU A 34 -13.98 8.68 -23.81
N HIS A 35 -13.83 7.62 -22.99
CA HIS A 35 -12.60 6.84 -22.85
C HIS A 35 -12.56 5.57 -23.72
N GLY A 36 -13.43 5.49 -24.74
CA GLY A 36 -13.40 4.42 -25.73
C GLY A 36 -14.15 3.15 -25.34
N PHE A 37 -15.01 3.19 -24.31
CA PHE A 37 -15.84 2.06 -23.91
C PHE A 37 -17.30 2.25 -24.33
N GLU A 38 -17.67 1.68 -25.46
CA GLU A 38 -19.06 1.59 -25.91
C GLU A 38 -19.70 0.33 -25.29
N ILE A 39 -20.38 0.49 -24.14
CA ILE A 39 -20.96 -0.62 -23.37
C ILE A 39 -22.40 -0.34 -22.95
N GLY A 40 -23.16 -1.41 -22.81
CA GLY A 40 -24.55 -1.33 -22.37
C GLY A 40 -24.71 -1.22 -20.85
N ASP A 41 -25.85 -0.73 -20.41
CA ASP A 41 -26.21 -0.48 -19.01
C ASP A 41 -26.00 -1.70 -18.10
N ARG A 42 -26.39 -2.89 -18.59
CA ARG A 42 -26.16 -4.16 -17.84
C ARG A 42 -24.71 -4.45 -17.54
N THR A 43 -23.80 -4.01 -18.43
CA THR A 43 -22.37 -4.23 -18.22
C THR A 43 -21.86 -3.34 -17.07
N ILE A 44 -22.23 -2.06 -17.04
CA ILE A 44 -21.86 -1.12 -15.98
C ILE A 44 -22.42 -1.59 -14.62
N GLN A 45 -23.70 -2.00 -14.59
CA GLN A 45 -24.30 -2.54 -13.36
C GLN A 45 -23.56 -3.76 -12.84
N ARG A 46 -23.23 -4.71 -13.74
CA ARG A 46 -22.43 -5.88 -13.38
C ARG A 46 -21.04 -5.51 -12.92
N ASP A 47 -20.40 -4.52 -13.52
CA ASP A 47 -19.09 -4.07 -13.14
C ASP A 47 -19.09 -3.46 -11.72
N ILE A 48 -20.08 -2.64 -11.38
CA ILE A 48 -20.28 -2.12 -10.02
C ILE A 48 -20.47 -3.27 -9.01
N GLU A 49 -21.25 -4.30 -9.36
CA GLU A 49 -21.43 -5.48 -8.50
C GLU A 49 -20.12 -6.28 -8.35
N GLN A 50 -19.34 -6.45 -9.42
CA GLN A 50 -18.07 -7.15 -9.38
C GLN A 50 -17.01 -6.37 -8.61
N ILE A 51 -16.96 -5.04 -8.74
CA ILE A 51 -16.07 -4.19 -7.94
C ILE A 51 -16.36 -4.39 -6.45
N ARG A 52 -17.63 -4.43 -6.06
CA ARG A 52 -18.03 -4.72 -4.68
C ARG A 52 -17.59 -6.12 -4.24
N PHE A 53 -17.91 -7.13 -5.04
CA PHE A 53 -17.67 -8.52 -4.69
C PHE A 53 -16.19 -8.90 -4.70
N GLU A 54 -15.44 -8.50 -5.73
CA GLU A 54 -14.03 -8.90 -5.91
C GLU A 54 -13.06 -8.07 -5.10
N PHE A 55 -13.35 -6.76 -4.93
CA PHE A 55 -12.42 -5.81 -4.29
C PHE A 55 -12.94 -5.28 -2.94
N GLY A 56 -14.17 -5.59 -2.56
CA GLY A 56 -14.76 -5.13 -1.31
C GLY A 56 -14.98 -3.62 -1.26
N VAL A 57 -15.13 -2.97 -2.41
CA VAL A 57 -15.42 -1.53 -2.50
C VAL A 57 -16.92 -1.32 -2.56
N GLU A 58 -17.49 -0.81 -1.49
CA GLU A 58 -18.93 -0.53 -1.43
C GLU A 58 -19.28 0.73 -2.21
N ILE A 59 -20.09 0.57 -3.25
CA ILE A 59 -20.63 1.66 -4.07
C ILE A 59 -22.12 1.74 -3.80
N LYS A 60 -22.56 2.87 -3.24
CA LYS A 60 -23.97 3.14 -2.89
C LYS A 60 -24.61 4.12 -3.87
N TYR A 61 -25.86 3.85 -4.21
CA TYR A 61 -26.69 4.79 -4.95
C TYR A 61 -27.54 5.61 -3.98
N HIS A 62 -27.45 6.92 -4.06
CA HIS A 62 -28.22 7.87 -3.27
C HIS A 62 -29.41 8.40 -4.08
N ARG A 63 -30.61 8.03 -3.67
CA ARG A 63 -31.86 8.41 -4.38
C ARG A 63 -32.06 9.92 -4.39
N ASP A 64 -31.82 10.59 -3.27
CA ASP A 64 -32.02 12.04 -3.13
C ASP A 64 -31.08 12.87 -4.00
N LYS A 65 -29.90 12.33 -4.30
CA LYS A 65 -28.87 12.97 -5.13
C LYS A 65 -28.80 12.38 -6.54
N ASN A 66 -29.61 11.37 -6.82
CA ASN A 66 -29.67 10.64 -8.09
C ASN A 66 -28.28 10.21 -8.59
N GLY A 67 -27.40 9.73 -7.68
CA GLY A 67 -26.05 9.42 -8.06
C GLY A 67 -25.32 8.42 -7.15
N TYR A 68 -24.14 7.99 -7.59
CA TYR A 68 -23.31 6.98 -6.93
C TYR A 68 -22.25 7.62 -6.05
N GLN A 69 -21.91 6.96 -4.96
CA GLN A 69 -20.83 7.33 -4.05
C GLN A 69 -20.12 6.08 -3.52
N ILE A 70 -18.81 6.20 -3.29
CA ILE A 70 -18.06 5.18 -2.57
C ILE A 70 -18.34 5.33 -1.07
N ASP A 71 -18.76 4.24 -0.44
CA ASP A 71 -18.90 4.16 1.01
C ASP A 71 -17.57 3.76 1.63
N TYR A 72 -16.81 4.74 2.07
CA TYR A 72 -15.49 4.54 2.65
C TYR A 72 -15.52 3.77 3.96
N GLU A 73 -16.59 3.92 4.76
CA GLU A 73 -16.72 3.27 6.06
C GLU A 73 -16.96 1.77 5.96
N ASN A 74 -17.71 1.34 4.95
CA ASN A 74 -18.05 -0.05 4.73
C ASN A 74 -17.18 -0.75 3.66
N SER A 75 -16.27 -0.03 3.02
CA SER A 75 -15.35 -0.60 2.04
C SER A 75 -14.14 -1.24 2.73
N LEU A 76 -13.72 -2.40 2.22
CA LEU A 76 -12.54 -3.11 2.70
C LEU A 76 -11.30 -2.67 1.92
N ASN A 77 -10.21 -2.34 2.63
CA ASN A 77 -8.89 -2.07 2.03
C ASN A 77 -8.90 -1.08 0.85
N ILE A 78 -9.73 -0.05 0.93
CA ILE A 78 -9.99 0.87 -0.19
C ILE A 78 -8.72 1.59 -0.70
N GLU A 79 -7.79 1.94 0.20
CA GLU A 79 -6.52 2.56 -0.17
C GLU A 79 -5.64 1.60 -0.99
N SER A 80 -5.57 0.34 -0.57
CA SER A 80 -4.85 -0.71 -1.31
C SER A 80 -5.45 -0.95 -2.69
N PHE A 81 -6.78 -0.86 -2.79
CA PHE A 81 -7.48 -0.97 -4.07
C PHE A 81 -7.15 0.21 -4.99
N PHE A 82 -7.19 1.44 -4.51
CA PHE A 82 -6.80 2.60 -5.32
C PHE A 82 -5.34 2.52 -5.76
N ARG A 83 -4.45 2.11 -4.87
CA ARG A 83 -3.05 1.92 -5.23
C ARG A 83 -2.87 0.86 -6.30
N PHE A 84 -3.60 -0.24 -6.21
CA PHE A 84 -3.63 -1.27 -7.25
C PHE A 84 -4.09 -0.71 -8.60
N LEU A 85 -5.18 0.08 -8.63
CA LEU A 85 -5.69 0.71 -9.85
C LEU A 85 -4.66 1.69 -10.45
N GLU A 86 -3.98 2.48 -9.63
CA GLU A 86 -2.92 3.39 -10.09
C GLU A 86 -1.77 2.63 -10.77
N ILE A 87 -1.33 1.53 -10.17
CA ILE A 87 -0.27 0.68 -10.74
C ILE A 87 -0.70 0.10 -12.09
N VAL A 88 -1.92 -0.44 -12.17
CA VAL A 88 -2.45 -1.03 -13.41
C VAL A 88 -2.60 0.04 -14.48
N ASN A 89 -3.19 1.19 -14.17
CA ASN A 89 -3.39 2.29 -15.12
C ASN A 89 -2.04 2.82 -15.64
N THR A 90 -1.06 3.00 -14.76
CA THR A 90 0.29 3.42 -15.16
C THR A 90 0.93 2.39 -16.11
N ALA A 91 0.81 1.10 -15.80
CA ALA A 91 1.35 0.03 -16.63
C ALA A 91 0.67 -0.01 -18.01
N GLU A 92 -0.64 0.20 -18.08
CA GLU A 92 -1.40 0.25 -19.34
C GLU A 92 -0.97 1.44 -20.21
N LEU A 93 -0.91 2.65 -19.66
CA LEU A 93 -0.48 3.86 -20.37
C LEU A 93 0.93 3.71 -20.94
N LEU A 94 1.84 3.14 -20.16
CA LEU A 94 3.20 2.85 -20.63
C LEU A 94 3.20 1.80 -21.73
N THR A 95 2.39 0.75 -21.62
CA THR A 95 2.29 -0.32 -22.62
C THR A 95 1.72 0.21 -23.95
N GLU A 96 0.67 1.03 -23.91
CA GLU A 96 0.11 1.68 -25.10
C GLU A 96 1.19 2.53 -25.80
N SER A 97 1.89 3.39 -25.06
CA SER A 97 2.97 4.22 -25.61
C SER A 97 4.12 3.40 -26.21
N LEU A 98 4.43 2.24 -25.63
CA LEU A 98 5.47 1.34 -26.11
C LEU A 98 5.05 0.59 -27.38
N LEU A 99 3.76 0.29 -27.53
CA LEU A 99 3.21 -0.36 -28.75
C LEU A 99 3.14 0.59 -29.92
N GLU A 100 2.90 1.89 -29.66
CA GLU A 100 2.84 2.92 -30.71
C GLU A 100 4.21 3.23 -31.31
N SER A 101 5.28 3.16 -30.52
CA SER A 101 6.64 3.44 -31.03
C SER A 101 7.71 2.64 -30.27
N LYS A 102 8.55 1.94 -31.02
CA LYS A 102 9.77 1.28 -30.50
C LYS A 102 10.75 2.26 -29.82
N ASP A 103 10.64 3.54 -30.16
CA ASP A 103 11.51 4.58 -29.62
C ASP A 103 11.04 5.13 -28.28
N SER A 104 9.81 4.84 -27.85
CA SER A 104 9.24 5.34 -26.59
C SER A 104 10.10 4.99 -25.37
N LEU A 105 10.73 3.81 -25.35
CA LEU A 105 11.64 3.41 -24.26
C LEU A 105 12.88 4.29 -24.13
N LYS A 106 13.30 4.96 -25.20
CA LYS A 106 14.47 5.87 -25.14
C LYS A 106 14.17 7.13 -24.33
N HIS A 107 12.89 7.46 -24.17
CA HIS A 107 12.41 8.66 -23.47
C HIS A 107 11.91 8.36 -22.07
N ILE A 108 11.93 7.10 -21.63
CA ILE A 108 11.49 6.67 -20.30
C ILE A 108 12.69 6.08 -19.57
N SER A 109 12.98 6.62 -18.39
CA SER A 109 13.98 6.05 -17.48
C SER A 109 13.28 5.48 -16.25
N PHE A 110 13.52 4.20 -15.99
CA PHE A 110 13.08 3.56 -14.76
C PHE A 110 14.22 3.58 -13.74
N ASP A 111 13.91 3.90 -12.50
CA ASP A 111 14.88 3.70 -11.43
C ASP A 111 15.14 2.20 -11.26
N THR A 112 16.36 1.78 -11.56
CA THR A 112 16.78 0.38 -11.57
C THR A 112 17.17 -0.14 -10.18
N GLY A 113 16.87 0.58 -9.13
CA GLY A 113 17.27 0.32 -7.75
C GLY A 113 16.82 -1.01 -7.12
N GLY A 114 16.57 -2.04 -7.88
CA GLY A 114 16.33 -3.40 -7.39
C GLY A 114 15.51 -4.25 -8.35
N GLY A 115 16.06 -5.36 -8.80
CA GLY A 115 15.28 -6.38 -9.50
C GLY A 115 14.20 -6.95 -8.58
N LEU A 116 13.06 -7.30 -9.15
CA LEU A 116 11.93 -7.95 -8.45
C LEU A 116 12.26 -9.42 -8.12
N LYS A 117 13.36 -9.66 -7.37
CA LYS A 117 13.72 -11.01 -6.92
C LYS A 117 12.59 -11.60 -6.08
N GLY A 118 12.31 -12.89 -6.30
CA GLY A 118 11.29 -13.62 -5.54
C GLY A 118 9.85 -13.33 -5.98
N ILE A 119 9.63 -12.56 -7.07
CA ILE A 119 8.29 -12.24 -7.56
C ILE A 119 7.51 -13.48 -7.97
N GLU A 120 8.19 -14.53 -8.39
CA GLU A 120 7.64 -15.85 -8.69
C GLU A 120 6.93 -16.48 -7.47
N ASN A 121 7.33 -16.08 -6.26
CA ASN A 121 6.73 -16.52 -5.02
C ASN A 121 5.38 -15.84 -4.70
N LEU A 122 5.05 -14.71 -5.33
CA LEU A 122 3.81 -13.95 -5.04
C LEU A 122 2.56 -14.78 -5.26
N LYS A 123 2.46 -15.44 -6.42
CA LYS A 123 1.28 -16.23 -6.78
C LYS A 123 1.05 -17.41 -5.83
N PRO A 124 2.06 -18.27 -5.54
CA PRO A 124 1.88 -19.36 -4.56
C PRO A 124 1.62 -18.85 -3.14
N LEU A 125 2.24 -17.74 -2.71
CA LEU A 125 1.99 -17.13 -1.40
C LEU A 125 0.57 -16.60 -1.29
N LEU A 126 0.08 -15.85 -2.29
CA LEU A 126 -1.29 -15.35 -2.31
C LEU A 126 -2.31 -16.49 -2.27
N LYS A 127 -2.05 -17.57 -3.02
CA LYS A 127 -2.91 -18.77 -2.97
C LYS A 127 -2.90 -19.41 -1.58
N ALA A 128 -1.73 -19.54 -0.95
CA ALA A 128 -1.62 -20.10 0.40
C ALA A 128 -2.39 -19.28 1.44
N ILE A 129 -2.36 -17.94 1.32
CA ILE A 129 -3.14 -17.04 2.19
C ILE A 129 -4.65 -17.24 1.97
N LYS A 130 -5.11 -17.23 0.73
CA LYS A 130 -6.54 -17.42 0.38
C LYS A 130 -7.06 -18.79 0.88
N ASP A 131 -6.27 -19.84 0.71
CA ASP A 131 -6.64 -21.21 1.07
C ASP A 131 -6.34 -21.54 2.55
N ASN A 132 -5.87 -20.57 3.34
CA ASN A 132 -5.44 -20.76 4.73
C ASN A 132 -4.46 -21.92 4.90
N ARG A 133 -3.51 -22.07 3.97
CA ARG A 133 -2.49 -23.13 3.99
C ARG A 133 -1.20 -22.64 4.62
N LYS A 134 -0.61 -23.50 5.46
CA LYS A 134 0.74 -23.24 5.96
C LYS A 134 1.75 -23.30 4.82
N ILE A 135 2.81 -22.52 4.97
CA ILE A 135 3.97 -22.54 4.05
C ILE A 135 5.23 -22.92 4.82
N SER A 136 6.17 -23.55 4.15
CA SER A 136 7.52 -23.73 4.66
C SER A 136 8.54 -23.23 3.64
N PHE A 137 9.60 -22.63 4.14
CA PHE A 137 10.64 -22.03 3.31
C PHE A 137 11.94 -21.89 4.10
N THR A 138 13.03 -21.67 3.38
CA THR A 138 14.31 -21.22 3.94
C THR A 138 14.41 -19.72 3.74
N HIS A 139 14.82 -18.97 4.77
CA HIS A 139 14.99 -17.51 4.70
C HIS A 139 16.38 -17.13 5.15
N PHE A 140 17.05 -16.34 4.31
CA PHE A 140 18.36 -15.77 4.62
C PHE A 140 18.22 -14.47 5.43
N ASN A 141 18.87 -14.42 6.58
CA ASN A 141 18.87 -13.25 7.44
C ASN A 141 20.16 -12.45 7.23
N PHE A 142 20.05 -11.23 6.71
CA PHE A 142 21.18 -10.34 6.42
C PHE A 142 21.95 -9.90 7.68
N HIS A 143 21.28 -9.86 8.83
CA HIS A 143 21.93 -9.42 10.06
C HIS A 143 22.82 -10.51 10.69
N THR A 144 22.38 -11.76 10.61
CA THR A 144 23.12 -12.91 11.17
C THR A 144 23.88 -13.69 10.12
N GLU A 145 23.70 -13.35 8.83
CA GLU A 145 24.27 -14.05 7.66
C GLU A 145 23.98 -15.55 7.64
N LYS A 146 22.83 -15.96 8.18
CA LYS A 146 22.44 -17.37 8.30
C LYS A 146 21.10 -17.62 7.65
N SER A 147 21.00 -18.79 6.97
CA SER A 147 19.74 -19.33 6.48
C SER A 147 19.04 -20.15 7.55
N ARG A 148 17.72 -19.98 7.70
CA ARG A 148 16.90 -20.73 8.64
C ARG A 148 15.62 -21.19 7.99
N LYS A 149 15.20 -22.42 8.31
CA LYS A 149 13.89 -22.95 7.88
C LYS A 149 12.79 -22.42 8.79
N TYR A 150 11.67 -22.05 8.17
CA TYR A 150 10.47 -21.58 8.84
C TYR A 150 9.25 -22.36 8.36
N THR A 151 8.30 -22.53 9.26
CA THR A 151 6.92 -22.89 8.92
C THR A 151 6.05 -21.75 9.40
N LEU A 152 5.30 -21.15 8.47
CA LEU A 152 4.53 -19.93 8.68
C LEU A 152 3.06 -20.19 8.36
N LYS A 153 2.17 -19.61 9.15
CA LYS A 153 0.77 -19.35 8.82
C LYS A 153 0.73 -18.00 8.13
N PRO A 154 0.61 -17.89 6.80
CA PRO A 154 0.64 -16.62 6.10
C PRO A 154 -0.72 -15.92 6.20
N TYR A 155 -0.71 -14.61 6.43
CA TYR A 155 -1.92 -13.78 6.58
C TYR A 155 -2.02 -12.67 5.55
N LEU A 156 -0.88 -12.05 5.15
CA LEU A 156 -0.88 -10.87 4.30
C LEU A 156 0.36 -10.85 3.40
N LEU A 157 0.20 -10.36 2.17
CA LEU A 157 1.31 -9.87 1.34
C LEU A 157 1.31 -8.34 1.44
N LYS A 158 2.46 -7.77 1.78
CA LYS A 158 2.63 -6.33 1.91
C LYS A 158 3.74 -5.85 0.98
N GLU A 159 3.45 -4.82 0.19
CA GLU A 159 4.46 -4.11 -0.58
C GLU A 159 4.96 -2.92 0.24
N TYR A 160 6.28 -2.68 0.21
CA TYR A 160 6.89 -1.48 0.75
C TYR A 160 8.21 -1.18 0.02
N GLN A 161 8.34 0.03 -0.50
CA GLN A 161 9.51 0.50 -1.23
C GLN A 161 9.96 -0.45 -2.35
N ASN A 162 9.02 -0.84 -3.21
CA ASN A 162 9.22 -1.77 -4.34
C ASN A 162 9.71 -3.18 -3.93
N ARG A 163 9.51 -3.57 -2.67
CA ARG A 163 9.78 -4.94 -2.18
C ARG A 163 8.51 -5.56 -1.64
N TRP A 164 8.40 -6.85 -1.85
CA TRP A 164 7.28 -7.63 -1.32
C TRP A 164 7.67 -8.39 -0.08
N TYR A 165 6.73 -8.52 0.81
CA TYR A 165 6.89 -9.21 2.09
C TYR A 165 5.70 -10.12 2.35
N VAL A 166 5.97 -11.32 2.89
CA VAL A 166 4.92 -12.14 3.48
C VAL A 166 4.89 -11.92 4.98
N VAL A 167 3.71 -11.60 5.48
CA VAL A 167 3.42 -11.43 6.91
C VAL A 167 2.68 -12.67 7.39
N GLY A 168 3.09 -13.21 8.53
CA GLY A 168 2.43 -14.39 9.10
C GLY A 168 2.89 -14.69 10.50
N VAL A 169 2.35 -15.76 11.06
CA VAL A 169 2.63 -16.24 12.41
C VAL A 169 3.40 -17.53 12.36
N ILE A 170 4.52 -17.59 13.08
CA ILE A 170 5.29 -18.85 13.28
C ILE A 170 4.58 -19.67 14.36
N GLY A 171 4.51 -20.99 14.18
CA GLY A 171 3.89 -21.89 15.16
C GLY A 171 4.42 -21.71 16.57
N GLY A 172 3.51 -21.56 17.54
CA GLY A 172 3.83 -21.32 18.96
C GLY A 172 4.05 -19.86 19.35
N LEU A 173 4.01 -18.92 18.39
CA LEU A 173 4.05 -17.47 18.66
C LEU A 173 2.70 -16.85 18.28
N ASN A 174 2.27 -15.83 19.02
CA ASN A 174 1.06 -15.04 18.72
C ASN A 174 1.41 -13.65 18.14
N GLU A 175 2.59 -13.54 17.54
CA GLU A 175 3.08 -12.30 16.96
C GLU A 175 3.35 -12.46 15.47
N PHE A 176 3.04 -11.40 14.73
CA PHE A 176 3.39 -11.34 13.31
C PHE A 176 4.89 -11.25 13.09
N ARG A 177 5.35 -11.96 12.09
CA ARG A 177 6.70 -11.86 11.54
C ARG A 177 6.60 -11.53 10.07
N THR A 178 7.54 -10.73 9.61
CA THR A 178 7.62 -10.25 8.23
C THR A 178 8.86 -10.80 7.55
N PHE A 179 8.69 -11.37 6.37
CA PHE A 179 9.78 -11.97 5.59
C PHE A 179 9.80 -11.39 4.18
N GLY A 180 10.94 -10.80 3.79
CA GLY A 180 11.15 -10.33 2.41
C GLY A 180 11.18 -11.52 1.45
N ILE A 181 10.35 -11.47 0.42
CA ILE A 181 10.21 -12.60 -0.51
C ILE A 181 11.46 -12.83 -1.35
N GLU A 182 12.30 -11.81 -1.55
CA GLU A 182 13.58 -11.88 -2.26
C GLU A 182 14.62 -12.74 -1.55
N ARG A 183 14.37 -13.07 -0.26
CA ARG A 183 15.22 -13.90 0.58
C ARG A 183 14.61 -15.25 0.91
N ILE A 184 13.50 -15.58 0.25
CA ILE A 184 12.81 -16.86 0.40
C ILE A 184 13.33 -17.85 -0.65
N GLU A 185 13.82 -18.98 -0.18
CA GLU A 185 14.22 -20.10 -0.99
C GLU A 185 13.42 -21.37 -0.60
N ASN A 186 13.28 -22.29 -1.53
CA ASN A 186 12.61 -23.59 -1.31
C ASN A 186 11.19 -23.44 -0.72
N LEU A 187 10.40 -22.49 -1.26
CA LEU A 187 9.03 -22.27 -0.86
C LEU A 187 8.16 -23.50 -1.19
N VAL A 188 7.51 -24.04 -0.16
CA VAL A 188 6.55 -25.14 -0.30
C VAL A 188 5.24 -24.73 0.35
N VAL A 189 4.14 -24.73 -0.42
CA VAL A 189 2.78 -24.61 0.10
C VAL A 189 2.36 -25.99 0.61
N ARG A 190 2.12 -26.10 1.90
CA ARG A 190 1.77 -27.35 2.55
C ARG A 190 0.31 -27.74 2.30
N THR A 191 -0.01 -29.00 2.45
CA THR A 191 -1.41 -29.49 2.46
C THR A 191 -2.14 -29.10 3.74
N GLU A 192 -1.40 -28.85 4.82
CA GLU A 192 -1.93 -28.47 6.12
C GLU A 192 -2.56 -27.09 6.08
N THR A 193 -3.80 -27.00 6.52
CA THR A 193 -4.53 -25.76 6.72
C THR A 193 -4.38 -25.24 8.17
N PHE A 194 -4.77 -24.00 8.40
CA PHE A 194 -4.86 -23.42 9.73
C PHE A 194 -6.13 -22.58 9.86
N LEU A 195 -6.64 -22.47 11.07
CA LEU A 195 -7.70 -21.52 11.36
C LEU A 195 -7.08 -20.14 11.60
N GLN A 196 -7.57 -19.13 10.89
CA GLN A 196 -7.19 -17.76 11.19
C GLN A 196 -7.71 -17.38 12.57
N ASP A 197 -6.84 -16.82 13.39
CA ASP A 197 -7.24 -16.23 14.66
C ASP A 197 -7.94 -14.89 14.36
N LYS A 198 -9.21 -14.77 14.75
CA LYS A 198 -10.02 -13.57 14.54
C LYS A 198 -9.45 -12.33 15.25
N ASN A 199 -8.64 -12.54 16.30
CA ASN A 199 -7.97 -11.46 17.02
C ASN A 199 -6.66 -10.99 16.34
N LEU A 200 -6.22 -11.70 15.30
CA LEU A 200 -5.00 -11.42 14.53
C LEU A 200 -5.36 -10.91 13.13
N ASN A 201 -5.96 -9.72 13.06
CA ASN A 201 -6.16 -9.06 11.77
C ASN A 201 -4.87 -8.36 11.33
N ALA A 202 -4.16 -8.97 10.37
CA ALA A 202 -2.89 -8.43 9.87
C ALA A 202 -3.08 -7.06 9.22
N SER A 203 -4.13 -6.84 8.45
CA SER A 203 -4.40 -5.56 7.80
C SER A 203 -4.57 -4.45 8.83
N GLU A 204 -5.40 -4.64 9.83
CA GLU A 204 -5.61 -3.64 10.90
C GLU A 204 -4.33 -3.32 11.65
N LYS A 205 -3.53 -4.35 12.01
CA LYS A 205 -2.27 -4.14 12.74
C LYS A 205 -1.19 -3.40 11.95
N PHE A 206 -1.28 -3.42 10.62
CA PHE A 206 -0.38 -2.66 9.76
C PHE A 206 -0.95 -1.33 9.29
N ASN A 207 -2.22 -1.01 9.58
CA ASN A 207 -2.82 0.27 9.25
C ASN A 207 -2.13 1.45 9.94
N ASP A 208 -1.69 1.25 11.18
CA ASP A 208 -1.00 2.27 11.97
C ASP A 208 0.54 2.15 11.89
N THR A 209 1.05 1.35 10.95
CA THR A 209 2.47 1.04 10.84
C THR A 209 3.03 1.54 9.51
N ILE A 210 4.00 2.45 9.58
CA ILE A 210 4.79 2.80 8.40
C ILE A 210 5.76 1.65 8.13
N GLY A 211 5.74 1.13 6.88
CA GLY A 211 6.64 0.05 6.47
C GLY A 211 6.19 -1.35 6.89
N VAL A 212 7.14 -2.20 7.24
CA VAL A 212 6.95 -3.64 7.42
C VAL A 212 7.46 -4.20 8.75
N VAL A 213 8.15 -3.39 9.54
CA VAL A 213 8.60 -3.79 10.88
C VAL A 213 7.45 -3.59 11.87
N TYR A 214 6.75 -4.70 12.12
CA TYR A 214 5.71 -4.74 13.15
C TYR A 214 6.35 -4.74 14.53
N ASN A 215 5.83 -3.91 15.43
CA ASN A 215 6.05 -4.01 16.86
C ASN A 215 4.70 -3.91 17.59
N ALA A 216 4.64 -4.43 18.81
CA ALA A 216 3.43 -4.44 19.63
C ALA A 216 3.22 -3.14 20.42
N ASN A 217 3.96 -2.07 20.12
CA ASN A 217 3.80 -0.78 20.77
C ASN A 217 2.44 -0.14 20.44
N LYS A 218 2.04 0.80 21.28
CA LYS A 218 0.78 1.54 21.09
C LYS A 218 0.96 2.59 20.01
N VAL A 219 -0.13 2.85 19.29
CA VAL A 219 -0.27 4.03 18.43
C VAL A 219 -0.01 5.29 19.25
N GLN A 220 0.78 6.19 18.69
CA GLN A 220 1.11 7.47 19.30
C GLN A 220 0.90 8.58 18.29
N LYS A 221 0.54 9.74 18.80
CA LYS A 221 0.54 10.97 18.01
C LYS A 221 1.99 11.43 17.84
N VAL A 222 2.44 11.45 16.59
CA VAL A 222 3.75 11.99 16.22
C VAL A 222 3.54 13.31 15.50
N ILE A 223 4.19 14.38 15.95
CA ILE A 223 4.14 15.70 15.32
C ILE A 223 5.50 15.99 14.70
N LEU A 224 5.46 16.29 13.40
CA LEU A 224 6.62 16.66 12.59
C LEU A 224 6.44 18.06 12.06
N SER A 225 7.49 18.88 12.12
CA SER A 225 7.56 20.19 11.47
C SER A 225 8.55 20.13 10.33
N PHE A 226 8.10 20.44 9.14
CA PHE A 226 8.92 20.53 7.92
C PHE A 226 9.14 21.99 7.55
N THR A 227 10.23 22.29 6.85
CA THR A 227 10.37 23.59 6.20
C THR A 227 9.19 23.81 5.24
N ALA A 228 8.79 25.08 5.01
CA ALA A 228 7.67 25.39 4.13
C ALA A 228 7.83 24.77 2.72
N ASN A 229 9.06 24.72 2.21
CA ASN A 229 9.32 24.11 0.90
C ASN A 229 9.15 22.61 0.92
N GLN A 230 9.70 21.91 1.92
CA GLN A 230 9.53 20.45 2.07
C GLN A 230 8.06 20.07 2.33
N GLY A 231 7.32 20.94 3.02
CA GLY A 231 5.89 20.76 3.27
C GLY A 231 5.05 20.62 1.99
N LYS A 232 5.45 21.26 0.89
CA LYS A 232 4.76 21.13 -0.40
C LYS A 232 4.80 19.67 -0.89
N TYR A 233 5.94 19.01 -0.75
CA TYR A 233 6.11 17.60 -1.13
C TYR A 233 5.37 16.65 -0.16
N ILE A 234 5.43 16.93 1.14
CA ILE A 234 4.73 16.12 2.16
C ILE A 234 3.21 16.18 1.99
N LYS A 235 2.67 17.29 1.50
CA LYS A 235 1.23 17.42 1.18
C LYS A 235 0.81 16.59 -0.04
N THR A 236 1.68 16.47 -1.03
CA THR A 236 1.39 15.69 -2.25
C THR A 236 1.70 14.20 -2.11
N LEU A 237 2.62 13.84 -1.21
CA LEU A 237 2.96 12.46 -0.89
C LEU A 237 3.01 12.29 0.64
N PRO A 238 1.85 12.08 1.30
CA PRO A 238 1.78 11.92 2.74
C PRO A 238 2.62 10.73 3.24
N LEU A 239 3.22 10.88 4.41
CA LEU A 239 3.99 9.81 5.04
C LEU A 239 3.11 8.64 5.49
N HIS A 240 1.86 8.93 5.84
CA HIS A 240 0.88 7.96 6.30
C HIS A 240 -0.54 8.47 6.05
N SER A 241 -1.52 7.57 5.90
CA SER A 241 -2.93 7.92 5.69
C SER A 241 -3.53 8.76 6.82
N SER A 242 -3.05 8.59 8.05
CA SER A 242 -3.49 9.39 9.20
C SER A 242 -2.94 10.82 9.23
N GLN A 243 -2.14 11.23 8.23
CA GLN A 243 -1.52 12.55 8.20
C GLN A 243 -2.55 13.67 8.19
N LYS A 244 -2.44 14.59 9.16
CA LYS A 244 -3.24 15.82 9.23
C LYS A 244 -2.32 17.03 9.28
N ILE A 245 -2.65 18.06 8.52
CA ILE A 245 -1.93 19.33 8.53
C ILE A 245 -2.40 20.14 9.75
N LEU A 246 -1.46 20.56 10.59
CA LEU A 246 -1.73 21.38 11.77
C LEU A 246 -1.39 22.86 11.51
N ILE A 247 -0.29 23.11 10.81
CA ILE A 247 0.18 24.46 10.42
C ILE A 247 0.67 24.37 8.99
N ASP A 248 0.36 25.38 8.19
CA ASP A 248 0.84 25.53 6.81
C ASP A 248 1.02 27.02 6.52
N ASN A 249 2.25 27.51 6.64
CA ASN A 249 2.58 28.92 6.44
C ASN A 249 3.94 29.08 5.75
N GLU A 250 4.44 30.29 5.62
CA GLU A 250 5.71 30.60 4.96
C GLU A 250 6.95 30.08 5.71
N GLN A 251 6.83 29.78 7.01
CA GLN A 251 7.92 29.33 7.86
C GLN A 251 7.98 27.81 7.97
N GLU A 252 6.81 27.17 8.15
CA GLU A 252 6.75 25.73 8.37
C GLU A 252 5.46 25.09 7.82
N CYS A 253 5.55 23.79 7.56
CA CYS A 253 4.42 22.89 7.44
C CYS A 253 4.48 21.86 8.56
N ARG A 254 3.55 21.95 9.51
CA ARG A 254 3.48 21.03 10.64
C ARG A 254 2.38 20.02 10.42
N VAL A 255 2.72 18.73 10.58
CA VAL A 255 1.78 17.63 10.42
C VAL A 255 1.73 16.76 11.66
N SER A 256 0.58 16.12 11.89
CA SER A 256 0.44 15.06 12.88
C SER A 256 0.18 13.73 12.18
N LEU A 257 0.72 12.65 12.75
CA LEU A 257 0.51 11.27 12.37
C LEU A 257 0.00 10.50 13.59
N GLU A 258 -0.95 9.59 13.39
CA GLU A 258 -1.35 8.59 14.39
C GLU A 258 -0.75 7.25 13.96
N VAL A 259 0.40 6.91 14.50
CA VAL A 259 1.20 5.74 14.05
C VAL A 259 1.89 5.05 15.22
N VAL A 260 2.29 3.82 15.00
CA VAL A 260 3.22 3.11 15.90
C VAL A 260 4.64 3.49 15.51
N PRO A 261 5.39 4.27 16.32
CA PRO A 261 6.77 4.62 16.00
C PRO A 261 7.63 3.38 15.89
N ASN A 262 8.34 3.26 14.77
CA ASN A 262 9.16 2.11 14.44
C ASN A 262 10.42 2.54 13.65
N TYR A 263 11.23 1.56 13.29
CA TYR A 263 12.45 1.78 12.53
C TYR A 263 12.20 2.50 11.19
N GLU A 264 11.17 2.13 10.44
CA GLU A 264 10.87 2.74 9.14
C GLU A 264 10.43 4.19 9.27
N LEU A 265 9.64 4.54 10.29
CA LEU A 265 9.31 5.95 10.56
C LEU A 265 10.59 6.74 10.86
N THR A 266 11.48 6.18 11.69
CA THR A 266 12.79 6.80 11.97
C THR A 266 13.58 7.02 10.67
N GLN A 267 13.66 6.01 9.80
CA GLN A 267 14.34 6.14 8.51
C GLN A 267 13.70 7.19 7.59
N GLN A 268 12.37 7.26 7.55
CA GLN A 268 11.66 8.30 6.78
C GLN A 268 12.01 9.71 7.29
N ILE A 269 12.07 9.91 8.60
CA ILE A 269 12.46 11.19 9.19
C ILE A 269 13.91 11.52 8.83
N LEU A 270 14.82 10.58 9.02
CA LEU A 270 16.25 10.80 8.73
C LEU A 270 16.52 11.11 7.25
N LYS A 271 15.71 10.57 6.33
CA LYS A 271 15.78 10.86 4.89
C LYS A 271 15.58 12.34 4.58
N HIS A 272 14.81 13.05 5.39
CA HIS A 272 14.54 14.48 5.20
C HIS A 272 15.64 15.39 5.79
N GLY A 273 16.59 14.83 6.56
CA GLY A 273 17.74 15.56 7.09
C GLY A 273 17.36 16.82 7.87
N GLU A 274 17.94 17.94 7.50
CA GLU A 274 17.71 19.25 8.15
C GLU A 274 16.33 19.88 7.87
N THR A 275 15.59 19.34 6.91
CA THR A 275 14.29 19.90 6.49
C THR A 275 13.12 19.43 7.36
N VAL A 276 13.36 18.56 8.35
CA VAL A 276 12.35 18.04 9.26
C VAL A 276 12.81 18.15 10.72
N LYS A 277 11.85 18.41 11.61
CA LYS A 277 12.04 18.38 13.05
C LYS A 277 10.93 17.59 13.68
N VAL A 278 11.27 16.63 14.56
CA VAL A 278 10.30 15.96 15.43
C VAL A 278 9.94 16.90 16.57
N ILE A 279 8.65 17.11 16.80
CA ILE A 279 8.12 17.97 17.87
C ILE A 279 7.61 17.10 19.03
N GLU A 280 6.88 16.04 18.72
CA GLU A 280 6.27 15.10 19.69
C GLU A 280 6.36 13.67 19.14
N PRO A 281 6.41 12.65 20.02
CA PRO A 281 6.56 12.74 21.47
C PRO A 281 8.02 13.04 21.89
N GLN A 282 8.24 13.55 23.12
CA GLN A 282 9.58 13.98 23.58
C GLN A 282 10.62 12.86 23.56
N TRP A 283 10.25 11.62 23.91
CA TRP A 283 11.18 10.49 23.86
C TRP A 283 11.69 10.24 22.44
N PHE A 284 10.84 10.44 21.42
CA PHE A 284 11.21 10.25 20.02
C PHE A 284 12.09 11.39 19.52
N VAL A 285 11.87 12.63 20.00
CA VAL A 285 12.79 13.75 19.79
C VAL A 285 14.21 13.40 20.27
N GLU A 286 14.32 12.85 21.48
CA GLU A 286 15.63 12.49 22.05
C GLU A 286 16.27 11.30 21.31
N GLU A 287 15.47 10.33 20.84
CA GLU A 287 15.97 9.24 19.99
C GLU A 287 16.60 9.78 18.71
N ILE A 288 15.88 10.66 17.98
CA ILE A 288 16.37 11.27 16.72
C ILE A 288 17.62 12.10 16.97
N LYS A 289 17.65 12.93 18.02
CA LYS A 289 18.86 13.69 18.41
C LYS A 289 20.05 12.76 18.68
N GLY A 290 19.83 11.66 19.39
CA GLY A 290 20.83 10.67 19.67
C GLY A 290 21.40 10.02 18.40
N ILE A 291 20.55 9.77 17.40
CA ILE A 291 20.99 9.25 16.10
C ILE A 291 21.87 10.28 15.39
N PHE A 292 21.44 11.53 15.29
CA PHE A 292 22.23 12.58 14.65
C PHE A 292 23.59 12.79 15.36
N LYS A 293 23.62 12.77 16.70
CA LYS A 293 24.87 12.86 17.45
C LYS A 293 25.85 11.73 17.08
N ARG A 294 25.39 10.46 17.16
CA ARG A 294 26.19 9.31 16.76
C ARG A 294 26.58 9.32 15.28
N THR A 295 25.77 9.94 14.44
CA THR A 295 26.09 10.10 13.02
C THR A 295 27.22 11.10 12.85
N LEU A 296 27.14 12.26 13.52
CA LEU A 296 28.17 13.29 13.46
C LEU A 296 29.54 12.78 13.96
N GLU A 297 29.54 11.92 14.98
CA GLU A 297 30.76 11.29 15.52
C GLU A 297 31.50 10.38 14.52
N LYS A 298 30.89 10.06 13.37
CA LYS A 298 31.51 9.24 12.29
C LYS A 298 32.24 10.08 11.24
N TYR A 299 32.04 11.40 11.26
CA TYR A 299 32.66 12.36 10.34
C TYR A 299 33.70 13.21 11.06
#